data_6c616debdb05612ff8d7888e8fc5db09
#
_entry.id   6c616debdb05612ff8d7888e8fc5db09
#
_cell.length_a   1.000
_cell.length_b   1.000
_cell.length_c   1.000
_cell.angle_alpha   90.00
_cell.angle_beta   90.00
_cell.angle_gamma   90.00
#
_symmetry.space_group_name_H-M   'P 1'
#
loop_
_entity.id
_entity.type
_entity.pdbx_description
1 polymer ?
#
loop_
_entity_poly.entity_id
_entity_poly.type
_entity_poly.pdbx_seq_one_letter_code
_entity_poly.pdbx_strand_id
1 'polypeptide(L)'
;NSKVDLRETNDEVPNLGFSLSNKKLLNTGFKFLYALDQSIKEMISKWSKQNLIKELELVKNGTDEFIDKRGKISNFELTEPINMVGLIDSKKGTIRANHYHPQQEQKCLFTKGQIIEIFQDILNPNSPKITQVVNAGQISIIKPNVAHTMIFTKDTTFLNLVRGEREHENYGITHTIKHVFVDEDEKNLLLKYYKYECRSCGNLNLKRVISLGYQPLANNLLKNKNDKTELYPLEVNYCERCHNCQLSVAVDPKKMFSNYLYTSSTSKIFRDHFINAAKKYVKDFKLNPKKSFIIDVGSNDGVGLKPFKDLSFKNLLGIEPAKNLAINANKNKIKTINSFLDEKCVKKINKKADLIMASNVFAHSDNLK
;
A
#
# COMPACT_ATOMS: atom_id res chain seq x y z
N ASN A 1 6.98 6.16 28.89
CA ASN A 1 5.84 5.75 29.74
C ASN A 1 4.62 6.61 29.41
N SER A 2 3.98 6.37 28.30
CA SER A 2 2.66 6.91 28.01
C SER A 2 1.61 5.94 28.56
N LYS A 3 0.91 6.36 29.60
CA LYS A 3 -0.32 5.67 30.01
C LYS A 3 -1.34 5.91 28.92
N VAL A 4 -1.83 4.84 28.28
CA VAL A 4 -2.99 4.88 27.40
C VAL A 4 -4.21 4.77 28.30
N ASP A 5 -4.90 5.88 28.53
CA ASP A 5 -6.23 5.87 29.16
C ASP A 5 -7.25 5.52 28.07
N LEU A 6 -7.85 4.34 28.19
CA LEU A 6 -9.02 3.98 27.41
C LEU A 6 -10.22 4.67 28.07
N ARG A 7 -10.70 5.76 27.47
CA ARG A 7 -11.97 6.41 27.86
C ARG A 7 -13.06 5.90 26.94
N GLU A 8 -14.14 5.41 27.54
CA GLU A 8 -15.40 5.30 26.82
C GLU A 8 -15.86 6.72 26.47
N THR A 9 -15.94 7.02 25.18
CA THR A 9 -16.51 8.28 24.69
C THR A 9 -17.96 8.02 24.30
N ASN A 10 -18.86 8.93 24.68
CA ASN A 10 -20.25 8.94 24.21
C ASN A 10 -20.38 9.52 22.80
N ASP A 11 -19.36 9.37 21.97
CA ASP A 11 -19.40 9.83 20.58
C ASP A 11 -20.47 9.04 19.81
N GLU A 12 -21.27 9.73 19.03
CA GLU A 12 -22.37 9.17 18.20
C GLU A 12 -21.89 8.19 17.11
N VAL A 13 -20.59 8.05 16.94
CA VAL A 13 -19.94 7.00 16.12
C VAL A 13 -19.06 6.16 17.02
N PRO A 14 -19.61 5.13 17.67
CA PRO A 14 -18.79 4.25 18.49
C PRO A 14 -17.82 3.50 17.60
N ASN A 15 -16.54 3.78 17.77
CA ASN A 15 -15.46 2.94 17.26
C ASN A 15 -15.36 1.70 18.15
N LEU A 16 -16.44 0.89 18.13
CA LEU A 16 -16.53 -0.35 18.87
C LEU A 16 -15.61 -1.34 18.18
N GLY A 17 -14.38 -1.46 18.70
CA GLY A 17 -13.51 -2.56 18.35
C GLY A 17 -14.25 -3.89 18.52
N PHE A 18 -13.97 -4.84 17.64
CA PHE A 18 -14.55 -6.17 17.73
C PHE A 18 -14.04 -6.88 18.98
N SER A 19 -14.92 -7.17 19.92
CA SER A 19 -14.63 -8.12 21.00
C SER A 19 -14.94 -9.52 20.52
N LEU A 20 -13.91 -10.31 20.22
CA LEU A 20 -14.07 -11.72 19.89
C LEU A 20 -13.96 -12.55 21.18
N SER A 21 -15.02 -13.28 21.51
CA SER A 21 -14.95 -14.26 22.58
C SER A 21 -14.21 -15.52 22.11
N ASN A 22 -13.07 -15.80 22.73
CA ASN A 22 -12.28 -17.00 22.46
C ASN A 22 -12.69 -18.21 23.33
N LYS A 23 -13.78 -18.11 24.11
CA LYS A 23 -14.25 -19.18 25.02
C LYS A 23 -14.43 -20.53 24.32
N LYS A 24 -15.02 -20.53 23.13
CA LYS A 24 -15.19 -21.77 22.35
C LYS A 24 -13.87 -22.40 21.95
N LEU A 25 -12.90 -21.57 21.56
CA LEU A 25 -11.58 -22.03 21.17
C LEU A 25 -10.80 -22.57 22.37
N LEU A 26 -10.84 -21.88 23.51
CA LEU A 26 -10.21 -22.35 24.74
C LEU A 26 -10.82 -23.67 25.27
N ASN A 27 -12.11 -23.84 25.09
CA ASN A 27 -12.80 -25.07 25.45
C ASN A 27 -12.40 -26.31 24.64
N THR A 28 -11.71 -26.12 23.48
CA THR A 28 -11.10 -27.21 22.68
C THR A 28 -9.73 -27.63 23.17
N GLY A 29 -9.25 -27.03 24.28
CA GLY A 29 -7.89 -27.26 24.77
C GLY A 29 -6.81 -26.41 24.08
N PHE A 30 -7.20 -25.52 23.18
CA PHE A 30 -6.26 -24.61 22.52
C PHE A 30 -5.61 -23.67 23.53
N LYS A 31 -4.29 -23.54 23.44
CA LYS A 31 -3.50 -22.60 24.25
C LYS A 31 -2.86 -21.57 23.34
N PHE A 32 -3.02 -20.30 23.67
CA PHE A 32 -2.25 -19.25 23.01
C PHE A 32 -0.79 -19.35 23.41
N LEU A 33 0.13 -19.37 22.44
CA LEU A 33 1.58 -19.37 22.69
C LEU A 33 2.05 -18.03 23.27
N TYR A 34 1.33 -16.96 22.95
CA TYR A 34 1.65 -15.59 23.38
C TYR A 34 0.40 -14.90 23.91
N ALA A 35 0.56 -14.13 24.98
CA ALA A 35 -0.47 -13.20 25.45
C ALA A 35 -0.52 -11.97 24.51
N LEU A 36 -1.67 -11.32 24.43
CA LEU A 36 -1.87 -10.16 23.55
C LEU A 36 -0.91 -9.01 23.88
N ASP A 37 -0.68 -8.75 25.15
CA ASP A 37 0.26 -7.73 25.62
C ASP A 37 1.72 -8.04 25.22
N GLN A 38 2.12 -9.31 25.27
CA GLN A 38 3.42 -9.76 24.81
C GLN A 38 3.56 -9.60 23.30
N SER A 39 2.55 -9.99 22.52
CA SER A 39 2.53 -9.82 21.06
C SER A 39 2.60 -8.34 20.67
N ILE A 40 1.88 -7.46 21.37
CA ILE A 40 1.94 -6.01 21.15
C ILE A 40 3.34 -5.46 21.48
N LYS A 41 3.93 -5.87 22.62
CA LYS A 41 5.29 -5.44 23.01
C LYS A 41 6.33 -5.89 21.99
N GLU A 42 6.24 -7.13 21.50
CA GLU A 42 7.14 -7.63 20.45
C GLU A 42 6.93 -6.87 19.13
N MET A 43 5.71 -6.60 18.74
CA MET A 43 5.40 -5.82 17.55
C MET A 43 5.95 -4.40 17.66
N ILE A 44 5.76 -3.72 18.79
CA ILE A 44 6.30 -2.38 19.05
C ILE A 44 7.84 -2.42 19.04
N SER A 45 8.45 -3.43 19.69
CA SER A 45 9.91 -3.58 19.71
C SER A 45 10.49 -3.83 18.31
N LYS A 46 9.85 -4.69 17.53
CA LYS A 46 10.26 -4.92 16.12
C LYS A 46 10.05 -3.67 15.26
N TRP A 47 8.96 -2.97 15.46
CA TRP A 47 8.66 -1.73 14.74
C TRP A 47 9.62 -0.59 15.12
N SER A 48 9.96 -0.43 16.40
CA SER A 48 10.95 0.56 16.84
C SER A 48 12.35 0.26 16.31
N LYS A 49 12.73 -1.02 16.21
CA LYS A 49 14.00 -1.42 15.58
C LYS A 49 13.99 -1.19 14.05
N GLN A 50 12.85 -1.34 13.39
CA GLN A 50 12.70 -0.97 11.97
C GLN A 50 12.83 0.54 11.75
N ASN A 51 12.49 1.37 12.74
CA ASN A 51 12.73 2.81 12.70
C ASN A 51 14.22 3.21 12.78
N LEU A 52 15.11 2.33 13.24
CA LEU A 52 16.57 2.55 13.15
C LEU A 52 17.06 2.64 11.69
N ILE A 53 16.33 2.06 10.74
CA ILE A 53 16.62 2.24 9.31
C ILE A 53 16.22 3.66 8.82
N LYS A 54 15.42 4.43 9.57
CA LYS A 54 15.19 5.86 9.29
C LYS A 54 16.45 6.71 9.36
N GLU A 55 17.46 6.29 10.10
CA GLU A 55 18.77 6.98 10.18
C GLU A 55 19.64 6.77 8.94
N LEU A 56 19.32 5.78 8.09
CA LEU A 56 19.92 5.64 6.78
C LEU A 56 19.09 6.48 5.79
N GLU A 57 19.35 7.79 5.73
CA GLU A 57 18.93 8.62 4.57
C GLU A 57 19.66 8.12 3.32
N LEU A 58 19.15 7.02 2.77
CA LEU A 58 19.77 6.37 1.61
C LEU A 58 19.58 7.19 0.33
N VAL A 59 18.58 8.07 0.28
CA VAL A 59 18.30 8.94 -0.88
C VAL A 59 18.16 10.37 -0.42
N LYS A 60 18.98 11.26 -1.01
CA LYS A 60 18.99 12.69 -0.71
C LYS A 60 18.67 13.53 -1.92
N ASN A 61 17.99 14.64 -1.68
CA ASN A 61 17.93 15.76 -2.63
C ASN A 61 19.21 16.57 -2.56
N GLY A 62 19.48 17.37 -3.59
CA GLY A 62 20.56 18.35 -3.51
C GLY A 62 20.29 19.36 -2.40
N THR A 63 21.36 19.81 -1.76
CA THR A 63 21.36 20.92 -0.81
C THR A 63 21.65 22.23 -1.54
N ASP A 64 21.37 23.38 -0.90
CA ASP A 64 21.66 24.71 -1.44
C ASP A 64 21.19 24.89 -2.89
N GLU A 65 19.91 24.63 -3.12
CA GLU A 65 19.30 24.79 -4.42
C GLU A 65 19.21 26.28 -4.79
N PHE A 66 19.87 26.67 -5.87
CA PHE A 66 19.75 28.00 -6.48
C PHE A 66 18.96 27.90 -7.77
N ILE A 67 17.90 28.69 -7.89
CA ILE A 67 17.02 28.72 -9.07
C ILE A 67 16.98 30.14 -9.61
N ASP A 68 17.29 30.31 -10.90
CA ASP A 68 17.13 31.55 -11.63
C ASP A 68 16.54 31.32 -13.03
N LYS A 69 16.48 32.37 -13.87
CA LYS A 69 15.96 32.28 -15.25
C LYS A 69 16.75 31.32 -16.17
N ARG A 70 17.95 30.91 -15.81
CA ARG A 70 18.79 29.98 -16.55
C ARG A 70 18.57 28.54 -16.18
N GLY A 71 17.96 28.28 -14.97
CA GLY A 71 17.71 26.93 -14.47
C GLY A 71 18.00 26.77 -12.98
N LYS A 72 18.40 25.55 -12.61
CA LYS A 72 18.60 25.13 -11.22
C LYS A 72 20.03 24.61 -11.02
N ILE A 73 20.64 24.99 -9.91
CA ILE A 73 21.88 24.41 -9.39
C ILE A 73 21.51 23.63 -8.12
N SER A 74 21.96 22.40 -8.03
CA SER A 74 21.82 21.56 -6.83
C SER A 74 23.19 21.03 -6.42
N ASN A 75 23.57 21.23 -5.18
CA ASN A 75 24.83 20.77 -4.60
C ASN A 75 24.60 19.47 -3.83
N PHE A 76 25.59 18.58 -3.84
CA PHE A 76 25.57 17.33 -3.09
C PHE A 76 26.85 17.23 -2.27
N GLU A 77 26.71 17.16 -0.94
CA GLU A 77 27.82 16.91 -0.05
C GLU A 77 28.18 15.42 -0.05
N LEU A 78 29.45 15.12 -0.22
CA LEU A 78 29.99 13.76 -0.17
C LEU A 78 30.94 13.63 1.01
N THR A 79 30.74 12.58 1.82
CA THR A 79 31.56 12.33 3.01
C THR A 79 32.95 11.79 2.70
N GLU A 80 33.15 11.29 1.48
CA GLU A 80 34.42 10.72 1.03
C GLU A 80 34.83 11.31 -0.32
N PRO A 81 36.14 11.50 -0.56
CA PRO A 81 36.63 11.92 -1.87
C PRO A 81 36.31 10.87 -2.94
N ILE A 82 36.01 11.32 -4.14
CA ILE A 82 35.82 10.48 -5.33
C ILE A 82 36.97 10.72 -6.29
N ASN A 83 37.45 9.68 -6.93
CA ASN A 83 38.52 9.77 -7.98
C ASN A 83 38.15 9.07 -9.27
N MET A 84 36.95 8.43 -9.33
CA MET A 84 36.41 7.86 -10.53
C MET A 84 34.89 8.13 -10.61
N VAL A 85 34.43 8.43 -11.83
CA VAL A 85 33.01 8.60 -12.16
C VAL A 85 32.64 7.63 -13.26
N GLY A 86 31.70 6.74 -12.98
CA GLY A 86 31.08 5.86 -13.99
C GLY A 86 29.80 6.46 -14.52
N LEU A 87 29.67 6.67 -15.82
CA LEU A 87 28.42 7.04 -16.48
C LEU A 87 27.69 5.76 -16.88
N ILE A 88 26.47 5.59 -16.39
CA ILE A 88 25.70 4.36 -16.59
C ILE A 88 24.33 4.69 -17.17
N ASP A 89 24.05 4.08 -18.34
CA ASP A 89 22.73 4.09 -18.96
C ASP A 89 22.03 2.75 -18.76
N SER A 90 20.74 2.81 -18.49
CA SER A 90 19.91 1.63 -18.23
C SER A 90 18.54 1.79 -18.86
N LYS A 91 18.05 0.73 -19.49
CA LYS A 91 16.76 0.72 -20.17
C LYS A 91 15.63 0.45 -19.18
N LYS A 92 14.48 1.06 -19.44
CA LYS A 92 13.23 0.74 -18.72
C LYS A 92 12.98 -0.77 -18.68
N GLY A 93 12.53 -1.26 -17.54
CA GLY A 93 12.19 -2.66 -17.32
C GLY A 93 13.37 -3.57 -17.01
N THR A 94 14.60 -3.05 -17.01
CA THR A 94 15.78 -3.83 -16.62
C THR A 94 16.03 -3.78 -15.11
N ILE A 95 16.89 -4.66 -14.64
CA ILE A 95 17.34 -4.76 -13.26
C ILE A 95 18.86 -4.72 -13.22
N ARG A 96 19.44 -4.02 -12.25
CA ARG A 96 20.88 -4.01 -11.94
C ARG A 96 21.11 -4.24 -10.47
N ALA A 97 22.37 -4.37 -10.09
CA ALA A 97 22.85 -4.68 -8.76
C ALA A 97 22.48 -6.12 -8.33
N ASN A 98 21.58 -6.36 -7.35
CA ASN A 98 21.44 -7.66 -6.69
C ASN A 98 22.76 -8.10 -6.03
N HIS A 99 23.40 -7.16 -5.32
CA HIS A 99 24.67 -7.37 -4.65
C HIS A 99 24.82 -6.43 -3.43
N TYR A 100 25.91 -6.59 -2.71
CA TYR A 100 26.34 -5.66 -1.68
C TYR A 100 27.84 -5.40 -1.77
N HIS A 101 28.28 -4.35 -1.08
CA HIS A 101 29.70 -3.99 -0.96
C HIS A 101 30.11 -4.14 0.51
N PRO A 102 31.11 -4.98 0.84
CA PRO A 102 31.54 -5.17 2.22
C PRO A 102 32.16 -3.91 2.86
N GLN A 103 32.85 -3.11 2.07
CA GLN A 103 33.66 -1.99 2.58
C GLN A 103 33.28 -0.65 1.96
N GLN A 104 32.81 -0.63 0.72
CA GLN A 104 32.54 0.60 -0.01
C GLN A 104 31.13 1.14 0.30
N GLU A 105 31.05 2.46 0.51
CA GLU A 105 29.80 3.19 0.35
C GLU A 105 29.62 3.54 -1.14
N GLN A 106 28.58 2.99 -1.77
CA GLN A 106 28.27 3.31 -3.15
C GLN A 106 27.38 4.56 -3.23
N LYS A 107 27.72 5.50 -4.12
CA LYS A 107 27.00 6.73 -4.37
C LYS A 107 26.57 6.80 -5.81
N CYS A 108 25.26 6.93 -6.07
CA CYS A 108 24.70 7.03 -7.42
C CYS A 108 23.88 8.31 -7.56
N LEU A 109 24.38 9.26 -8.36
CA LEU A 109 23.68 10.50 -8.69
C LEU A 109 22.87 10.31 -9.98
N PHE A 110 21.56 10.35 -9.86
CA PHE A 110 20.63 10.15 -10.96
C PHE A 110 20.42 11.47 -11.73
N THR A 111 20.84 11.51 -13.00
CA THR A 111 20.74 12.70 -13.85
C THR A 111 19.50 12.68 -14.73
N LYS A 112 18.98 11.47 -15.05
CA LYS A 112 17.80 11.29 -15.87
C LYS A 112 17.06 10.02 -15.43
N GLY A 113 15.73 10.02 -15.57
CA GLY A 113 14.91 8.84 -15.38
C GLY A 113 14.39 8.65 -13.95
N GLN A 114 14.09 7.41 -13.61
CA GLN A 114 13.52 7.01 -12.32
C GLN A 114 13.71 5.51 -12.11
N ILE A 115 14.00 5.13 -10.87
CA ILE A 115 14.11 3.73 -10.46
C ILE A 115 13.27 3.44 -9.20
N ILE A 116 12.97 2.16 -9.00
CA ILE A 116 12.65 1.58 -7.70
C ILE A 116 13.94 0.94 -7.20
N GLU A 117 14.43 1.38 -6.06
CA GLU A 117 15.58 0.80 -5.39
C GLU A 117 15.13 0.02 -4.16
N ILE A 118 15.67 -1.18 -3.99
CA ILE A 118 15.33 -2.08 -2.89
C ILE A 118 16.59 -2.35 -2.10
N PHE A 119 16.50 -2.24 -0.79
CA PHE A 119 17.60 -2.40 0.16
C PHE A 119 17.30 -3.48 1.17
N GLN A 120 18.35 -4.17 1.63
CA GLN A 120 18.28 -5.07 2.77
C GLN A 120 19.61 -5.05 3.54
N ASP A 121 19.55 -4.88 4.84
CA ASP A 121 20.73 -5.02 5.71
C ASP A 121 21.06 -6.51 5.86
N ILE A 122 22.20 -6.94 5.30
CA ILE A 122 22.63 -8.34 5.35
C ILE A 122 23.22 -8.77 6.69
N LEU A 123 23.63 -7.83 7.52
CA LEU A 123 24.15 -8.12 8.86
C LEU A 123 23.02 -8.48 9.84
N ASN A 124 21.79 -8.14 9.50
CA ASN A 124 20.61 -8.50 10.26
C ASN A 124 19.72 -9.48 9.47
N PRO A 125 19.75 -10.78 9.77
CA PRO A 125 18.97 -11.79 9.03
C PRO A 125 17.46 -11.54 9.02
N ASN A 126 16.96 -10.76 9.98
CA ASN A 126 15.54 -10.38 10.08
C ASN A 126 15.25 -9.00 9.47
N SER A 127 16.23 -8.38 8.81
CA SER A 127 16.04 -7.10 8.16
C SER A 127 14.98 -7.19 7.07
N PRO A 128 13.93 -6.36 7.10
CA PRO A 128 12.97 -6.32 6.02
C PRO A 128 13.61 -5.72 4.76
N LYS A 129 13.11 -6.12 3.60
CA LYS A 129 13.35 -5.37 2.37
C LYS A 129 12.69 -4.01 2.46
N ILE A 130 13.41 -2.97 2.06
CA ILE A 130 12.93 -1.59 2.02
C ILE A 130 12.91 -1.14 0.57
N THR A 131 11.79 -0.64 0.13
CA THR A 131 11.58 -0.16 -1.22
C THR A 131 11.55 1.37 -1.25
N GLN A 132 12.26 1.99 -2.17
CA GLN A 132 12.32 3.44 -2.32
C GLN A 132 12.32 3.84 -3.80
N VAL A 133 11.67 4.96 -4.12
CA VAL A 133 11.75 5.56 -5.45
C VAL A 133 12.90 6.57 -5.48
N VAL A 134 13.74 6.48 -6.50
CA VAL A 134 14.79 7.47 -6.76
C VAL A 134 14.52 8.14 -8.09
N ASN A 135 14.47 9.46 -8.07
CA ASN A 135 14.20 10.30 -9.24
C ASN A 135 15.49 11.01 -9.73
N ALA A 136 15.44 11.47 -10.96
CA ALA A 136 16.46 12.40 -11.45
C ALA A 136 16.61 13.61 -10.52
N GLY A 137 17.85 14.04 -10.28
CA GLY A 137 18.19 15.09 -9.30
C GLY A 137 18.35 14.59 -7.86
N GLN A 138 18.31 13.29 -7.61
CA GLN A 138 18.58 12.69 -6.30
C GLN A 138 19.85 11.84 -6.34
N ILE A 139 20.50 11.72 -5.19
CA ILE A 139 21.61 10.81 -4.97
C ILE A 139 21.17 9.66 -4.06
N SER A 140 21.49 8.43 -4.47
CA SER A 140 21.37 7.25 -3.63
C SER A 140 22.72 6.94 -2.99
N ILE A 141 22.74 6.72 -1.70
CA ILE A 141 23.94 6.42 -0.90
C ILE A 141 23.73 5.08 -0.22
N ILE A 142 24.44 4.07 -0.69
CA ILE A 142 24.32 2.70 -0.22
C ILE A 142 25.50 2.40 0.71
N LYS A 143 25.20 2.16 1.98
CA LYS A 143 26.20 1.85 3.00
C LYS A 143 26.83 0.47 2.81
N PRO A 144 28.04 0.23 3.34
CA PRO A 144 28.62 -1.10 3.38
C PRO A 144 27.66 -2.12 4.00
N ASN A 145 27.68 -3.35 3.48
CA ASN A 145 26.82 -4.46 3.91
C ASN A 145 25.31 -4.24 3.76
N VAL A 146 24.91 -3.27 2.93
CA VAL A 146 23.52 -3.13 2.50
C VAL A 146 23.39 -3.71 1.09
N ALA A 147 22.66 -4.83 0.99
CA ALA A 147 22.30 -5.39 -0.30
C ALA A 147 21.31 -4.44 -0.99
N HIS A 148 21.50 -4.23 -2.29
CA HIS A 148 20.65 -3.33 -3.04
C HIS A 148 20.37 -3.87 -4.45
N THR A 149 19.23 -3.43 -4.99
CA THR A 149 18.75 -3.76 -6.32
C THR A 149 18.08 -2.53 -6.93
N MET A 150 18.37 -2.25 -8.20
CA MET A 150 17.83 -1.15 -8.96
C MET A 150 16.91 -1.67 -10.08
N ILE A 151 15.63 -1.33 -10.03
CA ILE A 151 14.63 -1.66 -11.06
C ILE A 151 14.29 -0.37 -11.81
N PHE A 152 14.54 -0.33 -13.11
CA PHE A 152 14.39 0.86 -13.92
C PHE A 152 12.96 1.04 -14.43
N THR A 153 12.23 2.03 -13.89
CA THR A 153 10.86 2.34 -14.31
C THR A 153 10.80 3.21 -15.56
N LYS A 154 11.91 3.90 -15.87
CA LYS A 154 12.14 4.71 -17.08
C LYS A 154 13.54 4.45 -17.60
N ASP A 155 13.81 4.83 -18.87
CA ASP A 155 15.19 4.92 -19.35
C ASP A 155 15.94 5.91 -18.46
N THR A 156 17.03 5.46 -17.84
CA THR A 156 17.68 6.15 -16.72
C THR A 156 19.18 6.28 -16.98
N THR A 157 19.73 7.48 -16.72
CA THR A 157 21.15 7.77 -16.71
C THR A 157 21.56 8.20 -15.31
N PHE A 158 22.64 7.62 -14.80
CA PHE A 158 23.19 8.00 -13.50
C PHE A 158 24.71 7.92 -13.45
N LEU A 159 25.29 8.70 -12.56
CA LEU A 159 26.72 8.71 -12.27
C LEU A 159 26.97 7.84 -11.04
N ASN A 160 27.82 6.82 -11.20
CA ASN A 160 28.38 6.08 -10.07
C ASN A 160 29.65 6.78 -9.60
N LEU A 161 29.63 7.31 -8.38
CA LEU A 161 30.70 8.09 -7.77
C LEU A 161 31.53 7.15 -6.91
N VAL A 162 32.76 6.87 -7.34
CA VAL A 162 33.58 5.81 -6.76
C VAL A 162 34.82 6.39 -6.08
N ARG A 163 35.18 5.83 -4.94
CA ARG A 163 36.46 6.01 -4.30
C ARG A 163 37.34 4.79 -4.58
N GLY A 164 38.55 5.01 -5.10
CA GLY A 164 39.47 3.92 -5.47
C GLY A 164 39.26 3.37 -6.88
N GLU A 165 39.99 2.34 -7.24
CA GLU A 165 39.88 1.65 -8.52
C GLU A 165 38.64 0.73 -8.50
N ARG A 166 37.99 0.63 -9.64
CA ARG A 166 36.83 -0.24 -9.81
C ARG A 166 37.31 -1.64 -10.18
N GLU A 167 37.72 -2.39 -9.18
CA GLU A 167 38.10 -3.79 -9.36
C GLU A 167 36.93 -4.71 -9.06
N HIS A 168 36.58 -5.54 -10.05
CA HIS A 168 35.48 -6.50 -9.90
C HIS A 168 35.96 -7.86 -9.36
N GLU A 169 37.27 -8.13 -9.37
CA GLU A 169 37.83 -9.46 -9.10
C GLU A 169 38.69 -9.53 -7.83
N ASN A 170 39.09 -8.41 -7.27
CA ASN A 170 39.92 -8.34 -6.05
C ASN A 170 39.14 -7.84 -4.85
N TYR A 171 39.55 -8.29 -3.66
CA TYR A 171 38.99 -7.88 -2.36
C TYR A 171 39.34 -6.45 -1.94
N GLY A 172 39.35 -5.51 -2.91
CA GLY A 172 39.56 -4.10 -2.67
C GLY A 172 38.32 -3.39 -2.11
N ILE A 173 38.43 -2.07 -1.92
CA ILE A 173 37.34 -1.20 -1.41
C ILE A 173 36.08 -1.31 -2.28
N THR A 174 36.25 -1.52 -3.59
CA THR A 174 35.13 -1.62 -4.57
C THR A 174 34.57 -3.03 -4.73
N HIS A 175 35.02 -3.99 -3.94
CA HIS A 175 34.61 -5.38 -4.06
C HIS A 175 33.10 -5.53 -3.92
N THR A 176 32.53 -6.32 -4.84
CA THR A 176 31.11 -6.55 -4.95
C THR A 176 30.80 -8.02 -4.74
N ILE A 177 29.92 -8.32 -3.80
CA ILE A 177 29.49 -9.71 -3.54
C ILE A 177 28.06 -9.87 -4.07
N LYS A 178 27.87 -10.81 -4.99
CA LYS A 178 26.55 -11.15 -5.55
C LYS A 178 25.61 -11.61 -4.46
N HIS A 179 24.43 -11.01 -4.40
CA HIS A 179 23.36 -11.36 -3.45
C HIS A 179 22.01 -11.13 -4.12
N VAL A 180 21.51 -12.17 -4.79
CA VAL A 180 20.22 -12.08 -5.50
C VAL A 180 19.09 -12.22 -4.48
N PHE A 181 18.43 -11.12 -4.15
CA PHE A 181 17.31 -11.08 -3.23
C PHE A 181 16.03 -10.52 -3.86
N VAL A 182 16.13 -10.06 -5.11
CA VAL A 182 14.99 -9.64 -5.95
C VAL A 182 15.09 -10.43 -7.27
N ASP A 183 14.08 -11.23 -7.55
CA ASP A 183 13.98 -12.03 -8.76
C ASP A 183 13.16 -11.31 -9.87
N GLU A 184 13.03 -11.96 -11.03
CA GLU A 184 12.28 -11.42 -12.16
C GLU A 184 10.78 -11.27 -11.87
N ASP A 185 10.21 -12.18 -11.08
CA ASP A 185 8.77 -12.14 -10.74
C ASP A 185 8.47 -10.95 -9.84
N GLU A 186 9.30 -10.73 -8.81
CA GLU A 186 9.20 -9.57 -7.93
C GLU A 186 9.43 -8.25 -8.70
N LYS A 187 10.43 -8.20 -9.59
CA LYS A 187 10.66 -7.05 -10.47
C LYS A 187 9.41 -6.73 -11.30
N ASN A 188 8.83 -7.73 -11.97
CA ASN A 188 7.65 -7.54 -12.81
C ASN A 188 6.42 -7.11 -12.00
N LEU A 189 6.26 -7.65 -10.80
CA LEU A 189 5.23 -7.26 -9.85
C LEU A 189 5.34 -5.77 -9.47
N LEU A 190 6.55 -5.33 -9.11
CA LEU A 190 6.79 -3.94 -8.73
C LEU A 190 6.60 -2.99 -9.91
N LEU A 191 7.14 -3.32 -11.09
CA LEU A 191 6.93 -2.51 -12.30
C LEU A 191 5.45 -2.34 -12.65
N LYS A 192 4.62 -3.33 -12.34
CA LYS A 192 3.19 -3.31 -12.64
C LYS A 192 2.35 -2.57 -11.59
N TYR A 193 2.65 -2.73 -10.31
CA TYR A 193 1.75 -2.33 -9.24
C TYR A 193 2.28 -1.21 -8.35
N TYR A 194 3.57 -0.91 -8.36
CA TYR A 194 4.14 0.14 -7.52
C TYR A 194 3.67 1.53 -7.97
N LYS A 195 3.29 2.37 -7.01
CA LYS A 195 2.80 3.75 -7.24
C LYS A 195 3.88 4.73 -6.83
N TYR A 196 4.62 5.23 -7.80
CA TYR A 196 5.75 6.15 -7.62
C TYR A 196 5.36 7.63 -7.65
N GLU A 197 4.06 7.91 -7.78
CA GLU A 197 3.50 9.26 -7.69
C GLU A 197 2.25 9.28 -6.81
N CYS A 198 1.92 10.45 -6.30
CA CYS A 198 0.68 10.64 -5.55
C CYS A 198 -0.54 10.41 -6.46
N ARG A 199 -1.37 9.44 -6.11
CA ARG A 199 -2.55 9.04 -6.88
C ARG A 199 -3.60 10.15 -6.95
N SER A 200 -3.56 11.10 -5.99
CA SER A 200 -4.47 12.24 -5.95
C SER A 200 -3.98 13.43 -6.75
N CYS A 201 -2.71 13.87 -6.58
CA CYS A 201 -2.22 15.11 -7.18
C CYS A 201 -1.02 14.96 -8.14
N GLY A 202 -0.51 13.74 -8.35
CA GLY A 202 0.62 13.47 -9.24
C GLY A 202 2.00 13.90 -8.72
N ASN A 203 2.12 14.33 -7.45
CA ASN A 203 3.40 14.71 -6.86
C ASN A 203 4.33 13.49 -6.78
N LEU A 204 5.57 13.64 -7.24
CA LEU A 204 6.59 12.58 -7.22
C LEU A 204 7.29 12.44 -5.86
N ASN A 205 7.26 13.48 -5.03
CA ASN A 205 7.88 13.46 -3.72
C ASN A 205 6.92 12.86 -2.69
N LEU A 206 7.03 11.57 -2.49
CA LEU A 206 6.28 10.82 -1.50
C LEU A 206 7.21 10.42 -0.34
N LYS A 207 6.76 10.69 0.88
CA LYS A 207 7.47 10.31 2.10
C LYS A 207 6.90 9.02 2.66
N ARG A 208 7.72 7.97 2.78
CA ARG A 208 7.29 6.75 3.43
C ARG A 208 7.08 6.99 4.92
N VAL A 209 5.90 6.65 5.43
CA VAL A 209 5.52 6.81 6.84
C VAL A 209 5.70 5.52 7.60
N ILE A 210 5.30 4.39 7.01
CA ILE A 210 5.36 3.07 7.63
C ILE A 210 5.65 2.01 6.56
N SER A 211 6.42 0.99 6.92
CA SER A 211 6.59 -0.24 6.16
C SER A 211 6.39 -1.44 7.08
N LEU A 212 5.54 -2.36 6.66
CA LEU A 212 5.33 -3.66 7.32
C LEU A 212 6.03 -4.79 6.56
N GLY A 213 6.95 -4.45 5.66
CA GLY A 213 7.64 -5.40 4.80
C GLY A 213 6.72 -6.01 3.74
N TYR A 214 7.08 -7.19 3.27
CA TYR A 214 6.32 -7.91 2.24
C TYR A 214 5.26 -8.79 2.88
N GLN A 215 4.00 -8.62 2.46
CA GLN A 215 2.85 -9.30 3.02
C GLN A 215 2.00 -9.94 1.92
N PRO A 216 1.33 -11.07 2.20
CA PRO A 216 0.32 -11.61 1.29
C PRO A 216 -0.92 -10.72 1.24
N LEU A 217 -1.73 -10.87 0.20
CA LEU A 217 -3.01 -10.17 0.14
C LEU A 217 -3.94 -10.68 1.26
N ALA A 218 -4.61 -9.76 1.93
CA ALA A 218 -5.64 -10.07 2.90
C ALA A 218 -6.77 -10.90 2.24
N ASN A 219 -7.33 -11.84 2.99
CA ASN A 219 -8.40 -12.75 2.53
C ASN A 219 -8.00 -13.71 1.38
N ASN A 220 -6.74 -13.74 0.95
CA ASN A 220 -6.24 -14.72 0.00
C ASN A 220 -5.78 -15.99 0.74
N LEU A 221 -6.75 -16.72 1.30
CA LEU A 221 -6.48 -17.92 2.07
C LEU A 221 -5.96 -19.05 1.18
N LEU A 222 -4.87 -19.68 1.60
CA LEU A 222 -4.29 -20.83 0.92
C LEU A 222 -5.20 -22.04 1.11
N LYS A 223 -5.38 -22.84 0.06
CA LYS A 223 -6.14 -24.09 0.11
C LYS A 223 -5.30 -25.23 0.70
N ASN A 224 -4.01 -25.23 0.36
CA ASN A 224 -3.06 -26.23 0.83
C ASN A 224 -1.85 -25.54 1.47
N LYS A 225 -1.20 -26.23 2.42
CA LYS A 225 -0.02 -25.74 3.14
C LYS A 225 1.15 -25.37 2.22
N ASN A 226 1.26 -26.04 1.08
CA ASN A 226 2.37 -25.88 0.13
C ASN A 226 2.05 -24.92 -1.02
N ASP A 227 0.86 -24.31 -1.03
CA ASP A 227 0.50 -23.35 -2.05
C ASP A 227 1.41 -22.11 -1.93
N LYS A 228 1.96 -21.67 -3.07
CA LYS A 228 2.73 -20.41 -3.11
C LYS A 228 1.78 -19.22 -3.12
N THR A 229 2.15 -18.17 -2.41
CA THR A 229 1.43 -16.90 -2.44
C THR A 229 2.34 -15.76 -2.89
N GLU A 230 1.80 -14.85 -3.66
CA GLU A 230 2.50 -13.62 -4.01
C GLU A 230 2.60 -12.71 -2.78
N LEU A 231 3.75 -12.12 -2.57
CA LEU A 231 4.00 -11.15 -1.50
C LEU A 231 4.16 -9.76 -2.11
N TYR A 232 3.59 -8.76 -1.45
CA TYR A 232 3.60 -7.37 -1.89
C TYR A 232 4.14 -6.46 -0.79
N PRO A 233 4.91 -5.41 -1.11
CA PRO A 233 5.25 -4.39 -0.13
C PRO A 233 3.98 -3.80 0.51
N LEU A 234 3.89 -3.86 1.84
CA LEU A 234 2.82 -3.22 2.60
C LEU A 234 3.38 -1.97 3.28
N GLU A 235 3.36 -0.88 2.57
CA GLU A 235 3.94 0.40 2.96
C GLU A 235 2.93 1.52 2.74
N VAL A 236 2.97 2.54 3.60
CA VAL A 236 2.18 3.76 3.45
C VAL A 236 3.10 4.93 3.12
N ASN A 237 2.80 5.60 2.03
CA ASN A 237 3.44 6.82 1.58
C ASN A 237 2.51 8.03 1.81
N TYR A 238 3.09 9.13 2.29
CA TYR A 238 2.43 10.40 2.52
C TYR A 238 2.88 11.42 1.48
N CYS A 239 1.93 12.16 0.94
CA CYS A 239 2.18 13.26 0.02
C CYS A 239 2.14 14.60 0.78
N GLU A 240 3.28 15.27 0.91
CA GLU A 240 3.36 16.56 1.60
C GLU A 240 2.62 17.69 0.87
N ARG A 241 2.34 17.52 -0.44
CA ARG A 241 1.63 18.54 -1.24
C ARG A 241 0.13 18.54 -1.01
N CYS A 242 -0.52 17.38 -0.95
CA CYS A 242 -1.98 17.29 -0.83
C CYS A 242 -2.45 16.47 0.37
N HIS A 243 -1.53 16.07 1.24
CA HIS A 243 -1.78 15.33 2.47
C HIS A 243 -2.44 13.95 2.29
N ASN A 244 -2.40 13.42 1.06
CA ASN A 244 -2.90 12.07 0.79
C ASN A 244 -1.95 11.01 1.36
N CYS A 245 -2.51 10.03 2.07
CA CYS A 245 -1.83 8.79 2.46
C CYS A 245 -2.25 7.67 1.52
N GLN A 246 -1.29 6.96 0.95
CA GLN A 246 -1.56 5.88 0.01
C GLN A 246 -0.62 4.70 0.22
N LEU A 247 -1.07 3.50 -0.17
CA LEU A 247 -0.18 2.34 -0.24
C LEU A 247 0.84 2.53 -1.36
N SER A 248 2.07 2.03 -1.15
CA SER A 248 3.12 2.02 -2.18
C SER A 248 2.79 1.11 -3.36
N VAL A 249 1.98 0.07 -3.12
CA VAL A 249 1.54 -0.89 -4.13
C VAL A 249 0.00 -0.88 -4.21
N ALA A 250 -0.55 -0.74 -5.39
CA ALA A 250 -1.98 -0.91 -5.65
C ALA A 250 -2.20 -2.14 -6.55
N VAL A 251 -2.59 -3.22 -5.94
CA VAL A 251 -2.83 -4.50 -6.61
C VAL A 251 -4.11 -4.43 -7.45
N ASP A 252 -4.16 -5.19 -8.55
CA ASP A 252 -5.35 -5.29 -9.41
C ASP A 252 -6.59 -5.62 -8.56
N PRO A 253 -7.61 -4.75 -8.53
CA PRO A 253 -8.84 -4.97 -7.78
C PRO A 253 -9.52 -6.30 -8.10
N LYS A 254 -9.35 -6.82 -9.31
CA LYS A 254 -9.90 -8.12 -9.71
C LYS A 254 -9.31 -9.27 -8.91
N LYS A 255 -8.01 -9.21 -8.57
CA LYS A 255 -7.37 -10.22 -7.70
C LYS A 255 -7.95 -10.21 -6.29
N MET A 256 -8.34 -9.04 -5.79
CA MET A 256 -8.78 -8.87 -4.41
C MET A 256 -10.29 -9.04 -4.24
N PHE A 257 -11.10 -8.60 -5.20
CA PHE A 257 -12.52 -8.38 -5.00
C PHE A 257 -13.44 -9.18 -5.95
N SER A 258 -12.93 -9.96 -6.92
CA SER A 258 -13.79 -10.76 -7.81
C SER A 258 -14.50 -11.91 -7.09
N ASN A 259 -13.91 -12.42 -6.02
CA ASN A 259 -14.51 -13.37 -5.09
C ASN A 259 -14.11 -12.98 -3.66
N TYR A 260 -15.06 -12.57 -2.85
CA TYR A 260 -14.79 -12.02 -1.53
C TYR A 260 -15.47 -12.83 -0.44
N LEU A 261 -14.69 -13.32 0.52
CA LEU A 261 -15.17 -14.28 1.52
C LEU A 261 -15.99 -13.64 2.64
N TYR A 262 -15.73 -12.35 2.91
CA TYR A 262 -16.38 -11.65 4.01
C TYR A 262 -17.79 -11.20 3.62
N THR A 263 -18.79 -11.67 4.38
CA THR A 263 -20.20 -11.29 4.23
C THR A 263 -20.59 -10.31 5.34
N SER A 264 -20.87 -9.06 4.97
CA SER A 264 -21.07 -7.97 5.92
C SER A 264 -22.30 -8.15 6.80
N SER A 265 -23.36 -8.82 6.30
CA SER A 265 -24.57 -9.06 7.09
C SER A 265 -24.40 -10.05 8.25
N THR A 266 -23.27 -10.74 8.37
CA THR A 266 -22.99 -11.63 9.50
C THR A 266 -22.80 -10.87 10.82
N SER A 267 -22.32 -9.62 10.75
CA SER A 267 -22.13 -8.76 11.92
C SER A 267 -23.41 -8.05 12.33
N LYS A 268 -23.84 -8.27 13.58
CA LYS A 268 -25.00 -7.55 14.15
C LYS A 268 -24.74 -6.04 14.19
N ILE A 269 -23.55 -5.62 14.59
CA ILE A 269 -23.18 -4.21 14.69
C ILE A 269 -23.28 -3.52 13.32
N PHE A 270 -22.81 -4.18 12.25
CA PHE A 270 -22.95 -3.63 10.89
C PHE A 270 -24.41 -3.50 10.48
N ARG A 271 -25.24 -4.50 10.76
CA ARG A 271 -26.68 -4.41 10.45
C ARG A 271 -27.33 -3.26 11.17
N ASP A 272 -27.08 -3.12 12.48
CA ASP A 272 -27.65 -2.05 13.31
C ASP A 272 -27.17 -0.67 12.84
N HIS A 273 -25.89 -0.55 12.46
CA HIS A 273 -25.32 0.67 11.86
C HIS A 273 -26.09 1.07 10.60
N PHE A 274 -26.27 0.16 9.63
CA PHE A 274 -26.97 0.48 8.38
C PHE A 274 -28.47 0.78 8.59
N ILE A 275 -29.10 0.16 9.57
CA ILE A 275 -30.50 0.50 9.96
C ILE A 275 -30.57 1.95 10.42
N ASN A 276 -29.66 2.37 11.29
CA ASN A 276 -29.63 3.73 11.83
C ASN A 276 -29.23 4.75 10.73
N ALA A 277 -28.23 4.40 9.90
CA ALA A 277 -27.79 5.22 8.77
C ALA A 277 -28.93 5.45 7.77
N ALA A 278 -29.67 4.40 7.41
CA ALA A 278 -30.79 4.53 6.47
C ALA A 278 -31.88 5.48 7.02
N LYS A 279 -32.27 5.33 8.29
CA LYS A 279 -33.23 6.25 8.93
C LYS A 279 -32.76 7.70 8.90
N LYS A 280 -31.48 7.91 9.22
CA LYS A 280 -30.86 9.24 9.18
C LYS A 280 -30.87 9.81 7.77
N TYR A 281 -30.41 9.07 6.76
CA TYR A 281 -30.37 9.53 5.38
C TYR A 281 -31.75 9.85 4.80
N VAL A 282 -32.77 9.01 5.13
CA VAL A 282 -34.15 9.26 4.72
C VAL A 282 -34.63 10.62 5.24
N LYS A 283 -34.32 10.94 6.50
CA LYS A 283 -34.66 12.23 7.12
C LYS A 283 -33.87 13.38 6.54
N ASP A 284 -32.55 13.28 6.54
CA ASP A 284 -31.63 14.37 6.19
C ASP A 284 -31.76 14.79 4.71
N PHE A 285 -31.90 13.81 3.82
CA PHE A 285 -32.02 14.04 2.37
C PHE A 285 -33.49 14.04 1.89
N LYS A 286 -34.47 13.96 2.79
CA LYS A 286 -35.91 13.95 2.49
C LYS A 286 -36.27 12.91 1.39
N LEU A 287 -35.69 11.69 1.50
CA LEU A 287 -35.87 10.66 0.51
C LEU A 287 -37.29 10.11 0.51
N ASN A 288 -37.84 9.87 -0.69
CA ASN A 288 -39.19 9.37 -0.90
C ASN A 288 -39.16 7.90 -1.31
N PRO A 289 -39.83 6.96 -0.58
CA PRO A 289 -39.80 5.53 -0.88
C PRO A 289 -40.26 5.14 -2.28
N LYS A 290 -41.19 5.91 -2.88
CA LYS A 290 -41.74 5.63 -4.21
C LYS A 290 -40.92 6.23 -5.36
N LYS A 291 -40.21 7.37 -5.11
CA LYS A 291 -39.56 8.17 -6.16
C LYS A 291 -38.03 8.05 -6.11
N SER A 292 -37.45 8.12 -4.91
CA SER A 292 -36.00 8.20 -4.75
C SER A 292 -35.30 6.92 -5.19
N PHE A 293 -34.18 7.10 -5.92
CA PHE A 293 -33.30 6.04 -6.39
C PHE A 293 -31.99 6.03 -5.58
N ILE A 294 -31.70 4.91 -4.96
CA ILE A 294 -30.56 4.74 -4.05
C ILE A 294 -29.61 3.71 -4.64
N ILE A 295 -28.32 4.07 -4.69
CA ILE A 295 -27.24 3.20 -5.13
C ILE A 295 -26.28 2.94 -3.96
N ASP A 296 -25.87 1.69 -3.79
CA ASP A 296 -24.81 1.30 -2.88
C ASP A 296 -23.65 0.67 -3.67
N VAL A 297 -22.47 1.28 -3.60
CA VAL A 297 -21.26 0.85 -4.29
C VAL A 297 -20.43 -0.01 -3.35
N GLY A 298 -20.00 -1.19 -3.82
CA GLY A 298 -19.41 -2.23 -2.98
C GLY A 298 -20.45 -2.77 -2.00
N SER A 299 -21.66 -3.02 -2.52
CA SER A 299 -22.86 -3.31 -1.70
C SER A 299 -22.78 -4.62 -0.92
N ASN A 300 -21.71 -5.42 -1.10
CA ASN A 300 -21.52 -6.72 -0.50
C ASN A 300 -22.76 -7.61 -0.74
N ASP A 301 -23.33 -8.21 0.29
CA ASP A 301 -24.56 -9.02 0.22
C ASP A 301 -25.87 -8.21 0.31
N GLY A 302 -25.77 -6.89 0.13
CA GLY A 302 -26.92 -5.96 0.15
C GLY A 302 -27.26 -5.42 1.53
N VAL A 303 -26.40 -5.60 2.52
CA VAL A 303 -26.63 -5.20 3.91
C VAL A 303 -26.96 -3.71 4.05
N GLY A 304 -26.34 -2.82 3.25
CA GLY A 304 -26.59 -1.38 3.26
C GLY A 304 -27.94 -0.99 2.65
N LEU A 305 -28.43 -1.76 1.66
CA LEU A 305 -29.70 -1.50 0.98
C LEU A 305 -30.91 -2.16 1.65
N LYS A 306 -30.69 -3.22 2.42
CA LYS A 306 -31.77 -3.93 3.09
C LYS A 306 -32.63 -3.02 3.99
N PRO A 307 -32.10 -2.12 4.82
CA PRO A 307 -32.92 -1.21 5.62
C PRO A 307 -33.83 -0.30 4.80
N PHE A 308 -33.35 0.19 3.66
CA PHE A 308 -34.20 0.99 2.75
C PHE A 308 -35.33 0.16 2.15
N LYS A 309 -35.06 -1.10 1.80
CA LYS A 309 -36.09 -2.03 1.35
C LYS A 309 -37.15 -2.26 2.44
N ASP A 310 -36.71 -2.41 3.69
CA ASP A 310 -37.62 -2.59 4.84
C ASP A 310 -38.44 -1.30 5.11
N LEU A 311 -37.92 -0.12 4.74
CA LEU A 311 -38.63 1.17 4.70
C LEU A 311 -39.45 1.38 3.42
N SER A 312 -39.71 0.32 2.64
CA SER A 312 -40.56 0.30 1.43
C SER A 312 -40.00 1.10 0.23
N PHE A 313 -38.70 1.36 0.16
CA PHE A 313 -38.09 1.93 -1.02
C PHE A 313 -38.10 0.92 -2.19
N LYS A 314 -38.53 1.40 -3.39
CA LYS A 314 -38.70 0.55 -4.57
C LYS A 314 -37.47 0.57 -5.51
N ASN A 315 -36.77 1.70 -5.57
CA ASN A 315 -35.68 1.92 -6.51
C ASN A 315 -34.35 1.79 -5.78
N LEU A 316 -33.84 0.58 -5.65
CA LEU A 316 -32.59 0.24 -4.99
C LEU A 316 -31.66 -0.49 -5.96
N LEU A 317 -30.39 -0.17 -5.95
CA LEU A 317 -29.39 -0.82 -6.81
C LEU A 317 -28.07 -1.00 -6.05
N GLY A 318 -27.62 -2.23 -5.92
CA GLY A 318 -26.26 -2.57 -5.49
C GLY A 318 -25.32 -2.67 -6.70
N ILE A 319 -24.07 -2.28 -6.50
CA ILE A 319 -22.97 -2.54 -7.42
C ILE A 319 -21.89 -3.28 -6.63
N GLU A 320 -21.62 -4.54 -7.00
CA GLU A 320 -20.73 -5.41 -6.24
C GLU A 320 -19.82 -6.23 -7.19
N PRO A 321 -18.49 -6.06 -7.11
CA PRO A 321 -17.56 -6.80 -7.97
C PRO A 321 -17.45 -8.29 -7.61
N ALA A 322 -17.67 -8.67 -6.33
CA ALA A 322 -17.60 -10.06 -5.90
C ALA A 322 -18.82 -10.84 -6.38
N LYS A 323 -18.59 -11.77 -7.30
CA LYS A 323 -19.66 -12.58 -7.93
C LYS A 323 -20.49 -13.34 -6.88
N ASN A 324 -19.84 -13.95 -5.90
CA ASN A 324 -20.53 -14.71 -4.85
C ASN A 324 -21.46 -13.83 -4.01
N LEU A 325 -21.04 -12.59 -3.69
CA LEU A 325 -21.83 -11.65 -2.89
C LEU A 325 -22.99 -11.04 -3.70
N ALA A 326 -22.73 -10.64 -4.95
CA ALA A 326 -23.78 -10.14 -5.84
C ALA A 326 -24.89 -11.18 -6.08
N ILE A 327 -24.53 -12.46 -6.24
CA ILE A 327 -25.51 -13.56 -6.34
C ILE A 327 -26.34 -13.66 -5.03
N ASN A 328 -25.68 -13.55 -3.87
CA ASN A 328 -26.38 -13.63 -2.57
C ASN A 328 -27.35 -12.45 -2.40
N ALA A 329 -26.93 -11.22 -2.71
CA ALA A 329 -27.76 -10.03 -2.66
C ALA A 329 -29.02 -10.19 -3.56
N ASN A 330 -28.84 -10.67 -4.80
CA ASN A 330 -29.96 -10.90 -5.73
C ASN A 330 -30.92 -12.00 -5.23
N LYS A 331 -30.40 -13.09 -4.64
CA LYS A 331 -31.26 -14.12 -3.99
C LYS A 331 -32.11 -13.51 -2.88
N ASN A 332 -31.57 -12.54 -2.13
CA ASN A 332 -32.28 -11.81 -1.08
C ASN A 332 -33.17 -10.67 -1.64
N LYS A 333 -33.42 -10.68 -2.96
CA LYS A 333 -34.26 -9.69 -3.68
C LYS A 333 -33.76 -8.25 -3.53
N ILE A 334 -32.45 -8.05 -3.47
CA ILE A 334 -31.77 -6.77 -3.57
C ILE A 334 -31.07 -6.73 -4.92
N LYS A 335 -31.65 -5.98 -5.88
CA LYS A 335 -31.10 -5.86 -7.22
C LYS A 335 -29.66 -5.39 -7.18
N THR A 336 -28.73 -6.22 -7.67
CA THR A 336 -27.29 -5.96 -7.62
C THR A 336 -26.66 -6.30 -8.96
N ILE A 337 -25.88 -5.36 -9.52
CA ILE A 337 -25.07 -5.55 -10.73
C ILE A 337 -23.71 -6.08 -10.26
N ASN A 338 -23.28 -7.24 -10.82
CA ASN A 338 -21.94 -7.75 -10.59
C ASN A 338 -20.95 -7.01 -11.48
N SER A 339 -20.35 -5.95 -10.96
CA SER A 339 -19.38 -5.09 -11.65
C SER A 339 -18.60 -4.25 -10.65
N PHE A 340 -17.43 -3.78 -11.09
CA PHE A 340 -16.83 -2.58 -10.49
C PHE A 340 -17.64 -1.35 -10.95
N LEU A 341 -17.57 -0.27 -10.16
CA LEU A 341 -18.12 1.03 -10.58
C LEU A 341 -17.11 1.66 -11.56
N ASP A 342 -17.35 1.48 -12.83
CA ASP A 342 -16.61 2.06 -13.95
C ASP A 342 -17.57 2.71 -14.95
N GLU A 343 -17.03 3.35 -15.99
CA GLU A 343 -17.84 3.98 -17.03
C GLU A 343 -18.82 3.00 -17.72
N LYS A 344 -18.41 1.73 -17.86
CA LYS A 344 -19.25 0.69 -18.47
C LYS A 344 -20.43 0.34 -17.57
N CYS A 345 -20.20 0.31 -16.26
CA CYS A 345 -21.25 0.11 -15.26
C CYS A 345 -22.20 1.29 -15.23
N VAL A 346 -21.67 2.52 -15.19
CA VAL A 346 -22.49 3.75 -15.19
C VAL A 346 -23.37 3.86 -16.42
N LYS A 347 -22.88 3.53 -17.61
CA LYS A 347 -23.69 3.50 -18.86
C LYS A 347 -24.89 2.54 -18.81
N LYS A 348 -24.88 1.54 -17.93
CA LYS A 348 -26.02 0.64 -17.71
C LYS A 348 -27.05 1.21 -16.75
N ILE A 349 -26.73 2.30 -16.06
CA ILE A 349 -27.59 2.95 -15.06
C ILE A 349 -28.23 4.18 -15.72
N ASN A 350 -29.39 3.99 -16.36
CA ASN A 350 -30.06 5.05 -17.13
C ASN A 350 -30.84 6.05 -16.26
N LYS A 351 -30.48 6.22 -14.98
CA LYS A 351 -31.19 7.09 -14.04
C LYS A 351 -30.23 7.74 -13.08
N LYS A 352 -30.44 9.03 -12.80
CA LYS A 352 -29.69 9.73 -11.74
C LYS A 352 -30.12 9.24 -10.37
N ALA A 353 -29.17 9.00 -9.49
CA ALA A 353 -29.43 8.62 -8.11
C ALA A 353 -29.70 9.85 -7.25
N ASP A 354 -30.61 9.70 -6.28
CA ASP A 354 -30.86 10.69 -5.23
C ASP A 354 -29.90 10.51 -4.04
N LEU A 355 -29.41 9.26 -3.86
CA LEU A 355 -28.39 8.93 -2.88
C LEU A 355 -27.44 7.89 -3.43
N ILE A 356 -26.14 8.13 -3.29
CA ILE A 356 -25.07 7.14 -3.54
C ILE A 356 -24.31 6.92 -2.24
N MET A 357 -24.22 5.66 -1.84
CA MET A 357 -23.42 5.21 -0.69
C MET A 357 -22.20 4.45 -1.18
N ALA A 358 -21.09 4.55 -0.44
CA ALA A 358 -19.86 3.81 -0.70
C ALA A 358 -19.13 3.56 0.62
N SER A 359 -19.63 2.64 1.42
CA SER A 359 -19.10 2.37 2.77
C SER A 359 -17.84 1.51 2.72
N ASN A 360 -16.70 2.06 3.17
CA ASN A 360 -15.40 1.39 3.15
C ASN A 360 -14.97 0.92 1.74
N VAL A 361 -15.30 1.65 0.69
CA VAL A 361 -15.07 1.26 -0.70
C VAL A 361 -14.17 2.26 -1.42
N PHE A 362 -14.41 3.56 -1.26
CA PHE A 362 -13.73 4.61 -2.03
C PHE A 362 -12.20 4.58 -1.85
N ALA A 363 -11.72 4.26 -0.64
CA ALA A 363 -10.29 4.14 -0.35
C ALA A 363 -9.60 3.01 -1.15
N HIS A 364 -10.37 2.05 -1.67
CA HIS A 364 -9.86 0.92 -2.48
C HIS A 364 -9.89 1.21 -3.99
N SER A 365 -10.39 2.37 -4.40
CA SER A 365 -10.40 2.75 -5.82
C SER A 365 -8.98 2.90 -6.36
N ASP A 366 -8.68 2.29 -7.50
CA ASP A 366 -7.38 2.46 -8.16
C ASP A 366 -7.29 3.80 -8.90
N ASN A 367 -8.40 4.29 -9.42
CA ASN A 367 -8.51 5.61 -10.05
C ASN A 367 -9.25 6.57 -9.13
N LEU A 368 -8.54 7.59 -8.63
CA LEU A 368 -9.09 8.63 -7.76
C LEU A 368 -9.48 9.90 -8.52
N LYS A 369 -9.24 9.94 -9.84
CA LYS A 369 -9.56 11.08 -10.71
C LYS A 369 -10.87 10.88 -11.44
#